data_e319e50437a7ad2f711902f87ecf6579
#
_entry.id   e319e50437a7ad2f711902f87ecf6579
#
_cell.length_a   1.000
_cell.length_b   1.000
_cell.length_c   1.000
_cell.angle_alpha   90.00
_cell.angle_beta   90.00
_cell.angle_gamma   90.00
#
_symmetry.space_group_name_H-M   'P 1'
#
loop_
_entity.id
_entity.type
_entity.pdbx_description
1 polymer ?
#
loop_
_entity_poly.entity_id
_entity_poly.type
_entity_poly.pdbx_seq_one_letter_code
_entity_poly.pdbx_strand_id
1 'polypeptide(L)'
;MRTIKTITVLITMLLYSSLALAQESRPMSPRGQASTQVGGEWVVKDDRTRYVGGKWLDVEYGRPIKRDRENLFGSGESYGEKLNGGAPVWRAGANASTRLRTETPLMIGGKHLDAGEYSLFIELKENSWTLIVSNHDYQEKYDREEKVKVWGSYDYQQSMDALRVPMQLSKSPHSVDQLTIGFVDVTKDSGKLVLSWDKEIGTVEFSVMM
;
A
#
# COMPACT_ATOMS: atom_id res chain seq x y z
N MET A 1 2.26 28.25 56.10
CA MET A 1 1.65 27.02 55.50
C MET A 1 0.74 27.26 54.28
N ARG A 2 0.17 28.44 54.02
CA ARG A 2 -0.67 28.71 52.82
C ARG A 2 0.11 28.82 51.51
N THR A 3 1.28 29.41 51.51
CA THR A 3 2.13 29.65 50.33
C THR A 3 2.67 28.36 49.70
N ILE A 4 3.07 27.35 50.47
CA ILE A 4 3.62 26.09 49.97
C ILE A 4 2.52 25.27 49.24
N LYS A 5 1.29 25.25 49.74
CA LYS A 5 0.17 24.52 49.09
C LYS A 5 -0.19 25.13 47.74
N THR A 6 -0.11 26.44 47.59
CA THR A 6 -0.42 27.14 46.32
C THR A 6 0.64 26.88 45.26
N ILE A 7 1.91 26.81 45.65
CA ILE A 7 3.02 26.50 44.70
C ILE A 7 2.93 25.06 44.20
N THR A 8 2.60 24.11 45.08
CA THR A 8 2.47 22.69 44.69
C THR A 8 1.31 22.46 43.73
N VAL A 9 0.19 23.14 43.87
CA VAL A 9 -0.96 23.05 42.95
C VAL A 9 -0.62 23.65 41.59
N LEU A 10 0.10 24.79 41.56
CA LEU A 10 0.55 25.41 40.29
C LEU A 10 1.55 24.53 39.52
N ILE A 11 2.49 23.88 40.21
CA ILE A 11 3.46 22.96 39.57
C ILE A 11 2.76 21.73 39.02
N THR A 12 1.76 21.20 39.75
CA THR A 12 1.00 20.03 39.24
C THR A 12 0.14 20.38 38.03
N MET A 13 -0.49 21.56 37.98
CA MET A 13 -1.21 22.02 36.77
C MET A 13 -0.29 22.25 35.56
N LEU A 14 0.91 22.80 35.77
CA LEU A 14 1.89 22.98 34.72
C LEU A 14 2.40 21.64 34.14
N LEU A 15 2.55 20.62 34.97
CA LEU A 15 2.93 19.25 34.52
C LEU A 15 1.80 18.55 33.73
N TYR A 16 0.54 18.76 34.09
CA TYR A 16 -0.59 18.23 33.33
C TYR A 16 -0.80 18.94 32.00
N SER A 17 -0.51 20.23 31.89
CA SER A 17 -0.60 20.96 30.63
C SER A 17 0.51 20.60 29.62
N SER A 18 1.70 20.20 30.11
CA SER A 18 2.79 19.75 29.22
C SER A 18 2.58 18.33 28.66
N LEU A 19 1.84 17.48 29.36
CA LEU A 19 1.45 16.15 28.86
C LEU A 19 0.35 16.19 27.77
N ALA A 20 -0.50 17.23 27.78
CA ALA A 20 -1.56 17.40 26.78
C ALA A 20 -1.04 17.94 25.43
N LEU A 21 0.18 18.48 25.35
CA LEU A 21 0.75 19.06 24.11
C LEU A 21 1.62 18.10 23.29
N ALA A 22 1.81 16.86 23.75
CA ALA A 22 2.63 15.86 23.07
C ALA A 22 1.80 14.86 22.23
N GLN A 23 0.62 15.24 21.77
CA GLN A 23 -0.08 14.42 20.80
C GLN A 23 0.56 14.69 19.42
N GLU A 24 1.54 13.89 19.06
CA GLU A 24 2.10 13.92 17.71
C GLU A 24 0.97 13.86 16.68
N SER A 25 0.93 14.85 15.81
CA SER A 25 -0.02 14.86 14.70
C SER A 25 0.28 13.68 13.78
N ARG A 26 -0.58 12.67 13.82
CA ARG A 26 -0.43 11.51 12.92
C ARG A 26 -0.56 11.97 11.46
N PRO A 27 0.30 11.49 10.56
CA PRO A 27 0.19 11.83 9.15
C PRO A 27 -1.17 11.39 8.60
N MET A 28 -1.75 12.21 7.71
CA MET A 28 -3.07 11.92 7.10
C MET A 28 -3.07 10.67 6.21
N SER A 29 -1.91 10.25 5.75
CA SER A 29 -1.71 9.04 4.94
C SER A 29 -0.45 8.33 5.46
N PRO A 30 -0.55 7.60 6.59
CA PRO A 30 0.59 6.88 7.13
C PRO A 30 1.07 5.80 6.15
N ARG A 31 2.32 5.40 6.26
CA ARG A 31 2.83 4.24 5.51
C ARG A 31 2.14 2.97 6.00
N GLY A 32 1.86 2.07 5.08
CA GLY A 32 1.40 0.70 5.31
C GLY A 32 2.32 -0.28 4.63
N GLN A 33 2.39 -1.48 5.19
CA GLN A 33 3.12 -2.61 4.64
C GLN A 33 2.27 -3.86 4.79
N ALA A 34 2.36 -4.73 3.79
CA ALA A 34 1.88 -6.10 3.87
C ALA A 34 2.99 -7.02 3.38
N SER A 35 3.21 -8.12 4.10
CA SER A 35 4.25 -9.09 3.79
C SER A 35 3.68 -10.50 3.87
N THR A 36 4.16 -11.38 3.00
CA THR A 36 3.86 -12.82 3.05
C THR A 36 5.06 -13.62 2.59
N GLN A 37 5.04 -14.93 2.82
CA GLN A 37 6.04 -15.86 2.29
C GLN A 37 5.39 -16.95 1.44
N VAL A 38 6.07 -17.31 0.36
CA VAL A 38 5.69 -18.42 -0.54
C VAL A 38 6.87 -19.35 -0.81
N GLY A 39 6.64 -20.51 -1.39
CA GLY A 39 7.68 -21.45 -1.82
C GLY A 39 8.39 -22.20 -0.69
N GLY A 40 8.02 -21.95 0.56
CA GLY A 40 8.60 -22.63 1.72
C GLY A 40 7.83 -23.89 2.12
N GLU A 41 8.31 -24.53 3.20
CA GLU A 41 7.70 -25.73 3.77
C GLU A 41 7.59 -25.63 5.29
N TRP A 42 6.53 -26.21 5.84
CA TRP A 42 6.38 -26.37 7.27
C TRP A 42 7.16 -27.60 7.74
N VAL A 43 8.13 -27.40 8.61
CA VAL A 43 8.98 -28.46 9.18
C VAL A 43 8.83 -28.49 10.69
N VAL A 44 8.69 -29.67 11.26
CA VAL A 44 8.74 -29.88 12.70
C VAL A 44 10.17 -30.25 13.09
N LYS A 45 10.79 -29.45 13.95
CA LYS A 45 12.11 -29.68 14.52
C LYS A 45 12.10 -29.28 15.99
N ASP A 46 12.58 -30.17 16.88
CA ASP A 46 12.64 -29.96 18.33
C ASP A 46 11.27 -29.50 18.91
N ASP A 47 10.21 -30.22 18.55
CA ASP A 47 8.81 -29.97 18.93
C ASP A 47 8.27 -28.56 18.52
N ARG A 48 8.93 -27.91 17.58
CA ARG A 48 8.52 -26.62 17.04
C ARG A 48 8.25 -26.70 15.56
N THR A 49 7.12 -26.17 15.15
CA THR A 49 6.77 -26.00 13.73
C THR A 49 7.36 -24.68 13.22
N ARG A 50 8.09 -24.73 12.11
CA ARG A 50 8.71 -23.56 11.47
C ARG A 50 8.46 -23.59 9.97
N TYR A 51 8.23 -22.42 9.38
CA TYR A 51 8.20 -22.26 7.92
C TYR A 51 9.63 -22.01 7.45
N VAL A 52 10.16 -22.84 6.54
CA VAL A 52 11.56 -22.82 6.08
C VAL A 52 11.62 -22.67 4.58
N GLY A 53 12.64 -21.95 4.10
CA GLY A 53 12.89 -21.77 2.67
C GLY A 53 11.93 -20.81 1.96
N GLY A 54 10.97 -20.22 2.70
CA GLY A 54 10.04 -19.25 2.15
C GLY A 54 10.73 -18.01 1.58
N LYS A 55 10.15 -17.48 0.51
CA LYS A 55 10.55 -16.25 -0.19
C LYS A 55 9.56 -15.14 0.12
N TRP A 56 10.08 -13.97 0.45
CA TRP A 56 9.24 -12.83 0.81
C TRP A 56 8.62 -12.15 -0.40
N LEU A 57 7.38 -11.76 -0.23
CA LEU A 57 6.64 -10.81 -1.04
C LEU A 57 6.23 -9.66 -0.12
N ASP A 58 6.63 -8.44 -0.46
CA ASP A 58 6.33 -7.25 0.32
C ASP A 58 5.63 -6.21 -0.56
N VAL A 59 4.65 -5.53 0.01
CA VAL A 59 4.04 -4.33 -0.58
C VAL A 59 4.10 -3.20 0.44
N GLU A 60 4.69 -2.07 0.03
CA GLU A 60 4.72 -0.84 0.81
C GLU A 60 3.95 0.27 0.10
N TYR A 61 3.14 1.01 0.81
CA TYR A 61 2.26 2.02 0.22
C TYR A 61 1.86 3.13 1.20
N GLY A 62 1.46 4.27 0.70
CA GLY A 62 0.79 5.28 1.51
C GLY A 62 -0.67 4.89 1.71
N ARG A 63 -1.17 4.94 2.95
CA ARG A 63 -2.54 4.54 3.32
C ARG A 63 -3.44 5.75 3.53
N PRO A 64 -4.04 6.33 2.48
CA PRO A 64 -4.97 7.43 2.65
C PRO A 64 -6.24 6.97 3.36
N ILE A 65 -6.80 7.86 4.19
CA ILE A 65 -8.04 7.65 4.92
C ILE A 65 -9.16 8.30 4.12
N LYS A 66 -10.26 7.58 3.88
CA LYS A 66 -11.44 8.09 3.15
C LYS A 66 -12.13 9.22 3.90
N ARG A 67 -12.36 9.04 5.19
CA ARG A 67 -13.18 9.94 6.02
C ARG A 67 -14.57 10.14 5.38
N ASP A 68 -15.06 11.37 5.37
CA ASP A 68 -16.37 11.73 4.84
C ASP A 68 -16.37 12.00 3.33
N ARG A 69 -15.30 11.64 2.59
CA ARG A 69 -15.27 11.80 1.15
C ARG A 69 -16.24 10.86 0.48
N GLU A 70 -17.21 11.41 -0.22
CA GLU A 70 -18.15 10.68 -1.05
C GLU A 70 -17.62 10.51 -2.47
N ASN A 71 -18.09 9.46 -3.15
CA ASN A 71 -17.74 9.16 -4.54
C ASN A 71 -16.23 9.26 -4.82
N LEU A 72 -15.45 8.53 -4.02
CA LEU A 72 -14.01 8.62 -3.99
C LEU A 72 -13.34 8.33 -5.34
N PHE A 73 -13.88 7.33 -6.05
CA PHE A 73 -13.38 6.92 -7.37
C PHE A 73 -13.98 7.73 -8.52
N GLY A 74 -15.05 8.49 -8.30
CA GLY A 74 -15.80 9.16 -9.37
C GLY A 74 -16.74 8.22 -10.11
N SER A 75 -17.22 8.62 -11.29
CA SER A 75 -18.11 7.84 -12.16
C SER A 75 -17.94 8.24 -13.62
N GLY A 76 -18.30 7.35 -14.54
CA GLY A 76 -18.24 7.60 -15.99
C GLY A 76 -16.84 7.99 -16.44
N GLU A 77 -16.73 9.01 -17.28
CA GLU A 77 -15.48 9.51 -17.84
C GLU A 77 -14.54 10.08 -16.78
N SER A 78 -15.05 10.60 -15.65
CA SER A 78 -14.25 11.15 -14.55
C SER A 78 -13.81 10.10 -13.53
N TYR A 79 -14.05 8.82 -13.77
CA TYR A 79 -13.65 7.75 -12.86
C TYR A 79 -12.11 7.70 -12.72
N GLY A 80 -11.63 7.78 -11.49
CA GLY A 80 -10.20 7.77 -11.16
C GLY A 80 -9.50 9.14 -11.23
N GLU A 81 -10.05 10.16 -11.86
CA GLU A 81 -9.37 11.46 -12.07
C GLU A 81 -8.85 12.09 -10.76
N LYS A 82 -9.67 12.10 -9.70
CA LYS A 82 -9.29 12.65 -8.39
C LYS A 82 -8.15 11.86 -7.75
N LEU A 83 -8.08 10.55 -7.97
CA LEU A 83 -7.05 9.67 -7.43
C LEU A 83 -5.76 9.76 -8.23
N ASN A 84 -5.87 9.92 -9.54
CA ASN A 84 -4.73 10.08 -10.45
C ASN A 84 -4.00 11.40 -10.23
N GLY A 85 -4.73 12.46 -9.82
CA GLY A 85 -4.14 13.78 -9.56
C GLY A 85 -3.47 14.41 -10.78
N GLY A 86 -4.03 14.19 -11.99
CA GLY A 86 -3.50 14.67 -13.26
C GLY A 86 -2.48 13.75 -13.93
N ALA A 87 -2.10 12.65 -13.30
CA ALA A 87 -1.27 11.61 -13.91
C ALA A 87 -2.12 10.62 -14.72
N PRO A 88 -1.57 9.88 -15.69
CA PRO A 88 -2.33 8.90 -16.48
C PRO A 88 -2.75 7.64 -15.68
N VAL A 89 -2.11 7.40 -14.54
CA VAL A 89 -2.35 6.24 -13.68
C VAL A 89 -2.37 6.64 -12.21
N TRP A 90 -3.03 5.85 -11.38
CA TRP A 90 -3.01 6.02 -9.93
C TRP A 90 -1.84 5.26 -9.30
N ARG A 91 -1.12 5.93 -8.40
CA ARG A 91 -0.01 5.36 -7.62
C ARG A 91 -0.42 4.25 -6.63
N ALA A 92 -1.65 3.76 -6.68
CA ALA A 92 -2.23 2.77 -5.78
C ALA A 92 -2.05 3.13 -4.28
N GLY A 93 -2.07 4.43 -3.97
CA GLY A 93 -1.77 4.90 -2.61
C GLY A 93 -1.76 6.41 -2.52
N ALA A 94 -0.95 6.93 -1.59
CA ALA A 94 -0.73 8.35 -1.38
C ALA A 94 0.75 8.66 -1.15
N ASN A 95 1.18 9.89 -1.48
CA ASN A 95 2.55 10.39 -1.38
C ASN A 95 3.49 9.66 -2.35
N ALA A 96 4.47 8.91 -1.86
CA ALA A 96 5.38 8.11 -2.68
C ALA A 96 4.65 7.02 -3.48
N SER A 97 5.30 6.48 -4.49
CA SER A 97 4.80 5.34 -5.26
C SER A 97 4.61 4.11 -4.36
N THR A 98 3.61 3.31 -4.65
CA THR A 98 3.45 1.99 -4.03
C THR A 98 4.50 1.05 -4.59
N ARG A 99 5.04 0.18 -3.75
CA ARG A 99 6.14 -0.70 -4.09
C ARG A 99 5.77 -2.16 -3.91
N LEU A 100 6.22 -2.98 -4.83
CA LEU A 100 6.23 -4.44 -4.71
C LEU A 100 7.68 -4.91 -4.70
N ARG A 101 8.03 -5.75 -3.74
CA ARG A 101 9.27 -6.51 -3.73
C ARG A 101 8.94 -8.00 -3.75
N THR A 102 9.64 -8.75 -4.57
CA THR A 102 9.54 -10.20 -4.62
C THR A 102 10.93 -10.85 -4.63
N GLU A 103 11.16 -11.80 -3.74
CA GLU A 103 12.42 -12.56 -3.68
C GLU A 103 12.43 -13.79 -4.62
N THR A 104 11.36 -14.01 -5.37
CA THR A 104 11.22 -15.13 -6.30
C THR A 104 10.47 -14.70 -7.55
N PRO A 105 10.74 -15.27 -8.72
CA PRO A 105 9.91 -15.02 -9.91
C PRO A 105 8.47 -15.45 -9.68
N LEU A 106 7.54 -14.65 -10.23
CA LEU A 106 6.09 -14.86 -10.10
C LEU A 106 5.42 -14.89 -11.47
N MET A 107 4.31 -15.61 -11.55
CA MET A 107 3.27 -15.37 -12.54
C MET A 107 2.21 -14.48 -11.90
N ILE A 108 1.97 -13.29 -12.41
CA ILE A 108 0.93 -12.36 -11.94
C ILE A 108 -0.11 -12.20 -13.04
N GLY A 109 -1.36 -12.60 -12.78
CA GLY A 109 -2.42 -12.55 -13.79
C GLY A 109 -2.04 -13.27 -15.09
N GLY A 110 -1.26 -14.36 -15.01
CA GLY A 110 -0.79 -15.13 -16.15
C GLY A 110 0.43 -14.55 -16.87
N LYS A 111 1.07 -13.48 -16.37
CA LYS A 111 2.29 -12.88 -16.95
C LYS A 111 3.48 -13.05 -16.01
N HIS A 112 4.63 -13.36 -16.58
CA HIS A 112 5.89 -13.51 -15.88
C HIS A 112 6.41 -12.19 -15.29
N LEU A 113 6.91 -12.24 -14.06
CA LEU A 113 7.64 -11.18 -13.38
C LEU A 113 8.88 -11.78 -12.71
N ASP A 114 10.06 -11.26 -12.99
CA ASP A 114 11.29 -11.65 -12.32
C ASP A 114 11.27 -11.26 -10.82
N ALA A 115 12.16 -11.87 -10.04
CA ALA A 115 12.44 -11.39 -8.69
C ALA A 115 13.05 -9.98 -8.76
N GLY A 116 12.61 -9.08 -7.87
CA GLY A 116 13.07 -7.69 -7.90
C GLY A 116 12.19 -6.74 -7.12
N GLU A 117 12.44 -5.46 -7.31
CA GLU A 117 11.66 -4.35 -6.74
C GLU A 117 11.03 -3.54 -7.88
N TYR A 118 9.76 -3.20 -7.70
CA TYR A 118 8.93 -2.56 -8.72
C TYR A 118 8.06 -1.48 -8.11
N SER A 119 7.71 -0.47 -8.90
CA SER A 119 6.62 0.44 -8.59
C SER A 119 5.29 -0.15 -9.04
N LEU A 120 4.23 -0.01 -8.22
CA LEU A 120 2.87 -0.42 -8.58
C LEU A 120 2.01 0.80 -8.91
N PHE A 121 1.30 0.70 -10.02
CA PHE A 121 0.29 1.65 -10.43
C PHE A 121 -1.01 0.93 -10.80
N ILE A 122 -2.10 1.67 -10.87
CA ILE A 122 -3.39 1.17 -11.36
C ILE A 122 -3.94 2.13 -12.39
N GLU A 123 -4.24 1.63 -13.57
CA GLU A 123 -5.10 2.33 -14.51
C GLU A 123 -6.55 2.10 -14.08
N LEU A 124 -7.23 3.18 -13.70
CA LEU A 124 -8.60 3.16 -13.19
C LEU A 124 -9.58 3.50 -14.29
N LYS A 125 -10.49 2.57 -14.57
CA LYS A 125 -11.71 2.78 -15.36
C LYS A 125 -12.90 2.21 -14.61
N GLU A 126 -14.08 2.78 -14.79
CA GLU A 126 -15.26 2.36 -14.09
C GLU A 126 -15.53 0.88 -14.27
N ASN A 127 -15.49 -0.08 -14.01
CA ASN A 127 -15.66 -1.52 -14.26
C ASN A 127 -14.40 -2.24 -14.79
N SER A 128 -13.25 -1.57 -14.85
CA SER A 128 -12.03 -2.19 -15.35
C SER A 128 -10.79 -1.54 -14.73
N TRP A 129 -10.15 -2.23 -13.80
CA TRP A 129 -8.86 -1.83 -13.27
C TRP A 129 -7.76 -2.68 -13.88
N THR A 130 -6.63 -2.03 -14.21
CA THR A 130 -5.43 -2.72 -14.66
C THR A 130 -4.32 -2.50 -13.66
N LEU A 131 -3.85 -3.57 -13.04
CA LEU A 131 -2.60 -3.54 -12.26
C LEU A 131 -1.41 -3.39 -13.20
N ILE A 132 -0.54 -2.47 -12.88
CA ILE A 132 0.69 -2.17 -13.59
C ILE A 132 1.85 -2.42 -12.63
N VAL A 133 2.74 -3.32 -12.99
CA VAL A 133 4.03 -3.49 -12.33
C VAL A 133 5.07 -2.86 -13.22
N SER A 134 5.82 -1.91 -12.69
CA SER A 134 6.69 -1.04 -13.48
C SER A 134 8.11 -0.98 -12.94
N ASN A 135 9.08 -0.91 -13.83
CA ASN A 135 10.51 -0.73 -13.53
C ASN A 135 10.87 0.72 -13.14
N HIS A 136 9.89 1.61 -13.03
CA HIS A 136 10.16 2.94 -12.51
C HIS A 136 10.79 2.86 -11.12
N ASP A 137 11.96 3.45 -10.98
CA ASP A 137 12.50 3.74 -9.65
C ASP A 137 11.70 4.88 -8.99
N TYR A 138 11.75 5.01 -7.69
CA TYR A 138 10.89 5.90 -6.91
C TYR A 138 11.69 6.79 -5.97
N GLN A 139 11.13 7.94 -5.67
CA GLN A 139 11.62 8.81 -4.61
C GLN A 139 11.05 8.36 -3.25
N GLU A 140 11.89 8.19 -2.25
CA GLU A 140 11.45 7.95 -0.87
C GLU A 140 10.89 9.23 -0.23
N LYS A 141 11.49 10.36 -0.58
CA LYS A 141 11.09 11.69 -0.18
C LYS A 141 11.05 12.57 -1.42
N TYR A 142 10.02 13.40 -1.55
CA TYR A 142 9.88 14.31 -2.68
C TYR A 142 11.08 15.23 -2.81
N ASP A 143 11.70 15.19 -3.96
CA ASP A 143 12.75 16.11 -4.41
C ASP A 143 12.37 16.61 -5.81
N ARG A 144 12.19 17.92 -5.95
CA ARG A 144 11.83 18.55 -7.22
C ARG A 144 12.96 18.47 -8.26
N GLU A 145 14.19 18.39 -7.82
CA GLU A 145 15.37 18.36 -8.69
C GLU A 145 15.69 16.94 -9.20
N GLU A 146 15.13 15.92 -8.55
CA GLU A 146 15.22 14.53 -9.03
C GLU A 146 14.38 14.34 -10.30
N LYS A 147 14.99 13.87 -11.39
CA LYS A 147 14.36 13.74 -12.71
C LYS A 147 14.31 12.30 -13.24
N VAL A 148 14.91 11.35 -12.52
CA VAL A 148 14.97 9.93 -12.90
C VAL A 148 13.94 9.11 -12.13
N LYS A 149 13.83 9.38 -10.83
CA LYS A 149 12.95 8.65 -9.93
C LYS A 149 11.57 9.32 -9.85
N VAL A 150 10.52 8.55 -10.03
CA VAL A 150 9.15 9.08 -9.97
C VAL A 150 8.71 9.37 -8.53
N TRP A 151 7.95 10.45 -8.35
CA TRP A 151 7.21 10.71 -7.12
C TRP A 151 5.74 10.38 -7.32
N GLY A 152 5.27 9.35 -6.63
CA GLY A 152 3.90 8.89 -6.85
C GLY A 152 3.73 8.33 -8.26
N SER A 153 2.92 8.97 -9.09
CA SER A 153 2.71 8.63 -10.49
C SER A 153 3.05 9.80 -11.44
N TYR A 154 3.72 10.84 -10.95
CA TYR A 154 4.24 11.91 -11.80
C TYR A 154 5.38 11.37 -12.66
N ASP A 155 5.45 11.83 -13.89
CA ASP A 155 6.43 11.39 -14.90
C ASP A 155 6.37 9.88 -15.24
N TYR A 156 5.24 9.22 -14.95
CA TYR A 156 5.01 7.85 -15.35
C TYR A 156 5.11 7.68 -16.88
N GLN A 157 5.84 6.67 -17.30
CA GLN A 157 6.02 6.27 -18.70
C GLN A 157 5.65 4.80 -18.88
N GLN A 158 4.71 4.53 -19.75
CA GLN A 158 4.24 3.16 -20.03
C GLN A 158 5.36 2.25 -20.59
N SER A 159 6.39 2.81 -21.23
CA SER A 159 7.55 2.06 -21.70
C SER A 159 8.37 1.40 -20.59
N MET A 160 8.19 1.83 -19.34
CA MET A 160 8.84 1.26 -18.16
C MET A 160 8.03 0.12 -17.53
N ASP A 161 6.85 -0.22 -18.06
CA ASP A 161 6.04 -1.29 -17.50
C ASP A 161 6.67 -2.66 -17.74
N ALA A 162 6.87 -3.41 -16.66
CA ALA A 162 7.26 -4.81 -16.72
C ALA A 162 6.07 -5.68 -17.13
N LEU A 163 4.89 -5.40 -16.57
CA LEU A 163 3.65 -6.06 -16.96
C LEU A 163 2.41 -5.20 -16.65
N ARG A 164 1.34 -5.49 -17.37
CA ARG A 164 -0.02 -4.94 -17.15
C ARG A 164 -1.01 -6.09 -17.19
N VAL A 165 -1.83 -6.23 -16.14
CA VAL A 165 -2.81 -7.31 -16.02
C VAL A 165 -4.16 -6.78 -15.52
N PRO A 166 -5.29 -7.29 -16.02
CA PRO A 166 -6.60 -6.91 -15.51
C PRO A 166 -6.76 -7.39 -14.06
N MET A 167 -7.42 -6.59 -13.24
CA MET A 167 -7.84 -6.96 -11.90
C MET A 167 -9.28 -7.45 -11.92
N GLN A 168 -9.58 -8.47 -11.13
CA GLN A 168 -10.95 -8.85 -10.85
C GLN A 168 -11.55 -7.86 -9.86
N LEU A 169 -12.65 -7.22 -10.23
CA LEU A 169 -13.34 -6.24 -9.40
C LEU A 169 -14.50 -6.87 -8.65
N SER A 170 -14.70 -6.42 -7.41
CA SER A 170 -15.86 -6.74 -6.60
C SER A 170 -16.20 -5.59 -5.66
N LYS A 171 -17.35 -5.67 -4.99
CA LYS A 171 -17.77 -4.67 -4.01
C LYS A 171 -17.76 -5.24 -2.61
N SER A 172 -17.23 -4.47 -1.66
CA SER A 172 -17.36 -4.74 -0.24
C SER A 172 -18.79 -4.37 0.24
N PRO A 173 -19.42 -5.17 1.10
CA PRO A 173 -20.68 -4.79 1.75
C PRO A 173 -20.49 -3.60 2.71
N HIS A 174 -19.26 -3.35 3.16
CA HIS A 174 -18.90 -2.28 4.06
C HIS A 174 -17.91 -1.31 3.40
N SER A 175 -17.99 -0.02 3.76
CA SER A 175 -16.99 0.96 3.35
C SER A 175 -15.69 0.76 4.13
N VAL A 176 -14.60 0.50 3.44
CA VAL A 176 -13.25 0.42 4.01
C VAL A 176 -12.67 1.83 4.06
N ASP A 177 -12.57 2.41 5.26
CA ASP A 177 -12.19 3.82 5.43
C ASP A 177 -10.72 4.08 5.04
N GLN A 178 -9.81 3.16 5.35
CA GLN A 178 -8.39 3.33 5.03
C GLN A 178 -7.96 2.36 3.92
N LEU A 179 -7.35 2.89 2.85
CA LEU A 179 -6.80 2.04 1.79
C LEU A 179 -6.00 0.89 2.37
N THR A 180 -6.34 -0.30 1.96
CA THR A 180 -5.67 -1.53 2.38
C THR A 180 -5.21 -2.31 1.15
N ILE A 181 -3.92 -2.62 1.11
CA ILE A 181 -3.31 -3.55 0.16
C ILE A 181 -2.74 -4.71 0.97
N GLY A 182 -2.93 -5.94 0.51
CA GLY A 182 -2.47 -7.12 1.21
C GLY A 182 -2.51 -8.37 0.36
N PHE A 183 -2.11 -9.47 0.98
CA PHE A 183 -2.11 -10.79 0.37
C PHE A 183 -3.19 -11.64 1.04
N VAL A 184 -3.99 -12.35 0.24
CA VAL A 184 -5.06 -13.23 0.71
C VAL A 184 -5.00 -14.57 -0.01
N ASP A 185 -5.67 -15.58 0.54
CA ASP A 185 -5.69 -16.96 0.00
C ASP A 185 -4.29 -17.50 -0.30
N VAL A 186 -3.30 -17.12 0.54
CA VAL A 186 -1.91 -17.50 0.32
C VAL A 186 -1.70 -18.98 0.65
N THR A 187 -1.14 -19.68 -0.32
CA THR A 187 -0.67 -21.07 -0.20
C THR A 187 0.85 -21.13 -0.35
N LYS A 188 1.43 -22.32 -0.39
CA LYS A 188 2.85 -22.51 -0.71
C LYS A 188 3.21 -21.87 -2.06
N ASP A 189 2.37 -22.07 -3.06
CA ASP A 189 2.71 -21.81 -4.47
C ASP A 189 1.90 -20.68 -5.11
N SER A 190 0.93 -20.09 -4.41
CA SER A 190 0.04 -19.08 -4.98
C SER A 190 -0.61 -18.20 -3.90
N GLY A 191 -1.29 -17.15 -4.37
CA GLY A 191 -2.09 -16.27 -3.55
C GLY A 191 -2.75 -15.18 -4.41
N LYS A 192 -3.32 -14.19 -3.74
CA LYS A 192 -3.91 -13.03 -4.40
C LYS A 192 -3.39 -11.75 -3.76
N LEU A 193 -3.00 -10.79 -4.58
CA LEU A 193 -2.83 -9.41 -4.17
C LEU A 193 -4.19 -8.73 -4.21
N VAL A 194 -4.62 -8.15 -3.11
CA VAL A 194 -5.90 -7.45 -2.98
C VAL A 194 -5.66 -5.98 -2.62
N LEU A 195 -6.44 -5.11 -3.24
CA LEU A 195 -6.57 -3.71 -2.90
C LEU A 195 -8.02 -3.43 -2.54
N SER A 196 -8.26 -2.81 -1.39
CA SER A 196 -9.60 -2.46 -0.92
C SER A 196 -9.64 -1.03 -0.39
N TRP A 197 -10.59 -0.21 -0.91
CA TRP A 197 -10.83 1.13 -0.41
C TRP A 197 -12.26 1.56 -0.71
N ASP A 198 -12.93 2.20 0.26
CA ASP A 198 -14.36 2.41 0.24
C ASP A 198 -15.09 1.08 0.01
N LYS A 199 -15.87 0.98 -1.03
CA LYS A 199 -16.57 -0.25 -1.41
C LYS A 199 -15.90 -1.00 -2.56
N GLU A 200 -14.82 -0.47 -3.12
CA GLU A 200 -14.13 -1.09 -4.24
C GLU A 200 -13.09 -2.11 -3.76
N ILE A 201 -13.08 -3.26 -4.39
CA ILE A 201 -12.08 -4.31 -4.20
C ILE A 201 -11.54 -4.70 -5.57
N GLY A 202 -10.23 -4.58 -5.75
CA GLY A 202 -9.51 -5.10 -6.90
C GLY A 202 -8.59 -6.22 -6.48
N THR A 203 -8.59 -7.34 -7.19
CA THR A 203 -7.82 -8.54 -6.88
C THR A 203 -7.08 -9.04 -8.11
N VAL A 204 -5.84 -9.50 -7.94
CA VAL A 204 -5.09 -10.22 -8.97
C VAL A 204 -4.43 -11.46 -8.37
N GLU A 205 -4.50 -12.57 -9.09
CA GLU A 205 -3.86 -13.81 -8.69
C GLU A 205 -2.36 -13.79 -9.00
N PHE A 206 -1.57 -14.41 -8.14
CA PHE A 206 -0.18 -14.72 -8.40
C PHE A 206 0.14 -16.16 -8.06
N SER A 207 1.17 -16.71 -8.72
CA SER A 207 1.76 -17.99 -8.37
C SER A 207 3.29 -17.93 -8.48
N VAL A 208 3.96 -18.78 -7.68
CA VAL A 208 5.41 -18.96 -7.74
C VAL A 208 5.76 -19.75 -9.00
N MET A 209 6.82 -19.36 -9.68
CA MET A 209 7.39 -20.17 -10.75
C MET A 209 8.31 -21.21 -10.13
N MET A 210 7.99 -22.48 -10.33
CA MET A 210 8.82 -23.61 -9.97
C MET A 210 9.83 -23.94 -11.07
#